data_9a3a561cc576ad2d00d111da152b50b1
#
_entry.id   9a3a561cc576ad2d00d111da152b50b1
#
_cell.length_a   1.000
_cell.length_b   1.000
_cell.length_c   1.000
_cell.angle_alpha   90.00
_cell.angle_beta   90.00
_cell.angle_gamma   90.00
#
_symmetry.space_group_name_H-M   'P 1'
#
loop_
_entity.id
_entity.type
_entity.pdbx_description
1 polymer ?
#
loop_
_entity_poly.entity_id
_entity_poly.type
_entity_poly.pdbx_seq_one_letter_code
_entity_poly.pdbx_strand_id
1 'polypeptide(L)'
;MVASAAGERSAEDLTARARIRDAALRLFAERGLDGATIRDIARAAGVSGGLIRHHFGSKDDLRAACDSYALDQIMRIKEQAVLEGQLANPAFMSAAHPTVLLTLRYLARSLVDGSPAAAAMFDEMVALGEAWLDQQHPGQIPDPRGYSAVLVAMQSGLFMMHGQLSRWLGADIFTAEGHLRLTAAMIDFYSQPLLSPELAEQARATVRQLQGQHPATARPAR
;
A
#
# COMPACT_ATOMS: atom_id res chain seq x y z
N MET A 1 6.68 37.61 -24.52
CA MET A 1 7.83 36.81 -24.00
C MET A 1 7.79 36.46 -22.51
N VAL A 2 6.83 36.94 -21.72
CA VAL A 2 6.75 36.68 -20.25
C VAL A 2 5.97 35.39 -19.92
N ALA A 3 5.05 34.93 -20.76
CA ALA A 3 4.23 33.74 -20.52
C ALA A 3 5.01 32.40 -20.65
N SER A 4 6.05 32.35 -21.49
CA SER A 4 6.88 31.13 -21.68
C SER A 4 7.72 30.81 -20.46
N ALA A 5 8.33 31.80 -19.84
CA ALA A 5 9.19 31.59 -18.65
C ALA A 5 8.42 31.20 -17.37
N ALA A 6 7.14 31.52 -17.27
CA ALA A 6 6.28 31.08 -16.16
C ALA A 6 5.85 29.61 -16.33
N GLY A 7 5.55 29.19 -17.57
CA GLY A 7 5.22 27.79 -17.89
C GLY A 7 6.41 26.85 -17.72
N GLU A 8 7.60 27.27 -18.14
CA GLU A 8 8.83 26.50 -17.98
C GLU A 8 9.21 26.30 -16.50
N ARG A 9 9.17 27.37 -15.70
CA ARG A 9 9.39 27.27 -14.24
C ARG A 9 8.38 26.37 -13.54
N SER A 10 7.11 26.40 -13.94
CA SER A 10 6.08 25.50 -13.41
C SER A 10 6.34 24.04 -13.75
N ALA A 11 6.79 23.73 -14.97
CA ALA A 11 7.14 22.37 -15.37
C ALA A 11 8.40 21.86 -14.65
N GLU A 12 9.43 22.70 -14.51
CA GLU A 12 10.64 22.35 -13.74
C GLU A 12 10.33 22.14 -12.25
N ASP A 13 9.44 22.94 -11.70
CA ASP A 13 9.00 22.88 -10.31
C ASP A 13 8.24 21.57 -10.04
N LEU A 14 7.30 21.19 -10.91
CA LEU A 14 6.61 19.90 -10.84
C LEU A 14 7.57 18.72 -10.96
N THR A 15 8.57 18.83 -11.84
CA THR A 15 9.61 17.80 -12.00
C THR A 15 10.50 17.70 -10.76
N ALA A 16 10.86 18.83 -10.14
CA ALA A 16 11.63 18.84 -8.90
C ALA A 16 10.86 18.21 -7.74
N ARG A 17 9.58 18.55 -7.58
CA ARG A 17 8.69 17.95 -6.58
C ARG A 17 8.60 16.42 -6.73
N ALA A 18 8.44 15.92 -7.96
CA ALA A 18 8.42 14.48 -8.24
C ALA A 18 9.75 13.82 -7.89
N ARG A 19 10.90 14.40 -8.31
CA ARG A 19 12.23 13.86 -7.98
C ARG A 19 12.48 13.80 -6.48
N ILE A 20 12.06 14.80 -5.71
CA ILE A 20 12.19 14.83 -4.25
C ILE A 20 11.36 13.70 -3.63
N ARG A 21 10.08 13.57 -4.03
CA ARG A 21 9.20 12.50 -3.55
C ARG A 21 9.78 11.11 -3.86
N ASP A 22 10.23 10.88 -5.09
CA ASP A 22 10.75 9.58 -5.50
C ASP A 22 12.07 9.22 -4.80
N ALA A 23 12.91 10.22 -4.51
CA ALA A 23 14.11 10.05 -3.69
C ALA A 23 13.74 9.74 -2.22
N ALA A 24 12.73 10.43 -1.68
CA ALA A 24 12.24 10.20 -0.33
C ALA A 24 11.64 8.79 -0.17
N LEU A 25 10.79 8.36 -1.10
CA LEU A 25 10.22 7.00 -1.12
C LEU A 25 11.30 5.92 -1.05
N ARG A 26 12.35 6.04 -1.88
CA ARG A 26 13.46 5.09 -1.87
C ARG A 26 14.19 5.08 -0.53
N LEU A 27 14.56 6.24 -0.02
CA LEU A 27 15.34 6.34 1.22
C LEU A 27 14.52 5.93 2.45
N PHE A 28 13.24 6.27 2.50
CA PHE A 28 12.35 5.81 3.56
C PHE A 28 12.12 4.29 3.50
N ALA A 29 11.95 3.71 2.31
CA ALA A 29 11.83 2.27 2.13
C ALA A 29 13.11 1.51 2.56
N GLU A 30 14.30 2.08 2.30
CA GLU A 30 15.58 1.45 2.61
C GLU A 30 15.99 1.61 4.08
N ARG A 31 15.84 2.80 4.65
CA ARG A 31 16.42 3.21 5.93
C ARG A 31 15.40 3.49 7.03
N GLY A 32 14.11 3.48 6.69
CA GLY A 32 13.03 3.96 7.54
C GLY A 32 13.01 5.49 7.61
N LEU A 33 11.96 6.00 8.28
CA LEU A 33 11.76 7.44 8.40
C LEU A 33 12.94 8.11 9.14
N ASP A 34 13.35 7.57 10.29
CA ASP A 34 14.41 8.17 11.11
C ASP A 34 15.78 8.09 10.46
N GLY A 35 16.06 7.00 9.73
CA GLY A 35 17.34 6.79 9.07
C GLY A 35 17.57 7.63 7.80
N ALA A 36 16.53 8.24 7.24
CA ALA A 36 16.63 9.09 6.06
C ALA A 36 16.57 10.58 6.44
N THR A 37 17.63 11.33 6.18
CA THR A 37 17.69 12.76 6.48
C THR A 37 17.27 13.60 5.28
N ILE A 38 16.78 14.83 5.52
CA ILE A 38 16.49 15.82 4.43
C ILE A 38 17.73 16.06 3.57
N ARG A 39 18.93 16.02 4.16
CA ARG A 39 20.20 16.17 3.43
C ARG A 39 20.45 15.02 2.46
N ASP A 40 20.15 13.78 2.89
CA ASP A 40 20.31 12.62 2.03
C ASP A 40 19.30 12.62 0.88
N ILE A 41 18.05 12.99 1.18
CA ILE A 41 16.98 13.13 0.18
C ILE A 41 17.36 14.23 -0.83
N ALA A 42 17.82 15.39 -0.37
CA ALA A 42 18.26 16.48 -1.24
C ALA A 42 19.38 16.04 -2.20
N ARG A 43 20.39 15.34 -1.66
CA ARG A 43 21.49 14.77 -2.45
C ARG A 43 20.98 13.78 -3.49
N ALA A 44 20.10 12.86 -3.10
CA ALA A 44 19.54 11.83 -3.99
C ALA A 44 18.63 12.41 -5.07
N ALA A 45 17.90 13.50 -4.78
CA ALA A 45 17.05 14.20 -5.73
C ALA A 45 17.79 15.20 -6.63
N GLY A 46 19.07 15.49 -6.34
CA GLY A 46 19.85 16.50 -7.05
C GLY A 46 19.32 17.93 -6.83
N VAL A 47 18.88 18.24 -5.60
CA VAL A 47 18.32 19.55 -5.22
C VAL A 47 18.94 20.08 -3.92
N SER A 48 18.64 21.34 -3.57
CA SER A 48 18.98 21.89 -2.25
C SER A 48 17.98 21.47 -1.19
N GLY A 49 18.40 21.41 0.08
CA GLY A 49 17.49 21.18 1.22
C GLY A 49 16.44 22.30 1.37
N GLY A 50 16.77 23.52 0.95
CA GLY A 50 15.84 24.66 0.90
C GLY A 50 14.69 24.41 -0.08
N LEU A 51 14.97 23.78 -1.24
CA LEU A 51 13.95 23.46 -2.23
C LEU A 51 13.00 22.36 -1.71
N ILE A 52 13.49 21.39 -0.94
CA ILE A 52 12.60 20.40 -0.27
C ILE A 52 11.66 21.11 0.69
N ARG A 53 12.18 22.03 1.50
CA ARG A 53 11.35 22.79 2.45
C ARG A 53 10.33 23.68 1.74
N HIS A 54 10.69 24.24 0.59
CA HIS A 54 9.78 25.02 -0.24
C HIS A 54 8.60 24.19 -0.77
N HIS A 55 8.86 22.95 -1.24
CA HIS A 55 7.82 22.09 -1.84
C HIS A 55 6.95 21.33 -0.85
N PHE A 56 7.51 20.96 0.30
CA PHE A 56 6.87 20.03 1.23
C PHE A 56 6.77 20.59 2.66
N GLY A 57 7.50 21.64 3.02
CA GLY A 57 7.53 22.17 4.38
C GLY A 57 8.47 21.37 5.29
N SER A 58 7.95 20.39 5.98
CA SER A 58 8.69 19.54 6.91
C SER A 58 9.02 18.16 6.32
N LYS A 59 9.78 17.35 7.08
CA LYS A 59 10.03 15.94 6.75
C LYS A 59 8.75 15.10 6.90
N ASP A 60 7.90 15.46 7.88
CA ASP A 60 6.63 14.78 8.11
C ASP A 60 5.61 15.08 6.99
N ASP A 61 5.58 16.32 6.49
CA ASP A 61 4.77 16.68 5.32
C ASP A 61 5.25 15.95 4.05
N LEU A 62 6.57 15.82 3.89
CA LEU A 62 7.13 15.00 2.80
C LEU A 62 6.77 13.53 2.95
N ARG A 63 6.77 12.99 4.17
CA ARG A 63 6.28 11.64 4.46
C ARG A 63 4.80 11.50 4.07
N ALA A 64 3.94 12.41 4.54
CA ALA A 64 2.51 12.38 4.21
C ALA A 64 2.27 12.40 2.69
N ALA A 65 3.06 13.18 1.94
CA ALA A 65 3.01 13.20 0.48
C ALA A 65 3.49 11.86 -0.14
N CYS A 66 4.44 11.18 0.48
CA CYS A 66 4.88 9.84 0.07
C CYS A 66 3.80 8.78 0.37
N ASP A 67 3.16 8.84 1.54
CA ASP A 67 2.08 7.95 1.95
C ASP A 67 0.90 8.03 0.96
N SER A 68 0.41 9.25 0.71
CA SER A 68 -0.67 9.49 -0.26
C SER A 68 -0.32 8.98 -1.66
N TYR A 69 0.89 9.30 -2.15
CA TYR A 69 1.33 8.82 -3.45
C TYR A 69 1.42 7.29 -3.52
N ALA A 70 1.94 6.65 -2.47
CA ALA A 70 2.08 5.20 -2.42
C ALA A 70 0.72 4.50 -2.43
N LEU A 71 -0.25 5.00 -1.65
CA LEU A 71 -1.63 4.51 -1.66
C LEU A 71 -2.28 4.67 -3.03
N ASP A 72 -2.19 5.85 -3.63
CA ASP A 72 -2.71 6.11 -4.98
C ASP A 72 -2.13 5.15 -6.02
N GLN A 73 -0.82 4.88 -5.97
CA GLN A 73 -0.18 3.96 -6.91
C GLN A 73 -0.69 2.53 -6.74
N ILE A 74 -0.78 2.03 -5.51
CA ILE A 74 -1.28 0.68 -5.25
C ILE A 74 -2.74 0.54 -5.68
N MET A 75 -3.58 1.53 -5.41
CA MET A 75 -4.98 1.48 -5.79
C MET A 75 -5.16 1.48 -7.31
N ARG A 76 -4.45 2.34 -8.05
CA ARG A 76 -4.48 2.33 -9.52
C ARG A 76 -4.03 0.99 -10.11
N ILE A 77 -2.95 0.40 -9.56
CA ILE A 77 -2.46 -0.88 -10.03
C ILE A 77 -3.47 -1.99 -9.75
N LYS A 78 -4.11 -2.00 -8.57
CA LYS A 78 -5.16 -2.95 -8.25
C LYS A 78 -6.38 -2.79 -9.16
N GLU A 79 -6.80 -1.55 -9.41
CA GLU A 79 -7.89 -1.25 -10.32
C GLU A 79 -7.61 -1.79 -11.72
N GLN A 80 -6.48 -1.44 -12.30
CA GLN A 80 -6.07 -1.94 -13.62
C GLN A 80 -5.93 -3.47 -13.65
N ALA A 81 -5.30 -4.05 -12.65
CA ALA A 81 -5.09 -5.49 -12.57
C ALA A 81 -6.41 -6.26 -12.53
N VAL A 82 -7.35 -5.83 -11.68
CA VAL A 82 -8.57 -6.58 -11.38
C VAL A 82 -9.75 -6.12 -12.25
N LEU A 83 -10.06 -4.81 -12.26
CA LEU A 83 -11.25 -4.29 -12.97
C LEU A 83 -11.05 -4.25 -14.47
N GLU A 84 -9.87 -3.90 -14.94
CA GLU A 84 -9.54 -3.86 -16.36
C GLU A 84 -9.00 -5.20 -16.89
N GLY A 85 -8.93 -6.24 -16.02
CA GLY A 85 -8.50 -7.58 -16.39
C GLY A 85 -7.02 -7.70 -16.82
N GLN A 86 -6.19 -6.72 -16.45
CA GLN A 86 -4.80 -6.66 -16.91
C GLN A 86 -3.87 -7.68 -16.23
N LEU A 87 -4.34 -8.46 -15.25
CA LEU A 87 -3.56 -9.54 -14.63
C LEU A 87 -3.04 -10.58 -15.65
N ALA A 88 -3.80 -10.81 -16.72
CA ALA A 88 -3.41 -11.73 -17.78
C ALA A 88 -2.48 -11.09 -18.84
N ASN A 89 -2.15 -9.80 -18.71
CA ASN A 89 -1.32 -9.08 -19.67
C ASN A 89 0.14 -9.02 -19.20
N PRO A 90 1.07 -9.78 -19.83
CA PRO A 90 2.48 -9.78 -19.44
C PRO A 90 3.17 -8.42 -19.54
N ALA A 91 2.76 -7.59 -20.50
CA ALA A 91 3.32 -6.24 -20.66
C ALA A 91 2.92 -5.33 -19.48
N PHE A 92 1.68 -5.42 -19.02
CA PHE A 92 1.22 -4.71 -17.83
C PHE A 92 2.00 -5.15 -16.58
N MET A 93 2.10 -6.45 -16.35
CA MET A 93 2.83 -7.01 -15.20
C MET A 93 4.30 -6.58 -15.20
N SER A 94 4.96 -6.59 -16.35
CA SER A 94 6.35 -6.15 -16.50
C SER A 94 6.50 -4.63 -16.28
N ALA A 95 5.62 -3.81 -16.83
CA ALA A 95 5.69 -2.35 -16.72
C ALA A 95 5.38 -1.82 -15.32
N ALA A 96 4.42 -2.43 -14.63
CA ALA A 96 4.04 -2.03 -13.28
C ALA A 96 5.09 -2.41 -12.21
N HIS A 97 5.92 -3.40 -12.49
CA HIS A 97 6.77 -4.08 -11.54
C HIS A 97 7.73 -3.18 -10.71
N PRO A 98 8.55 -2.27 -11.26
CA PRO A 98 9.49 -1.47 -10.46
C PRO A 98 8.78 -0.52 -9.48
N THR A 99 7.70 0.10 -9.93
CA THR A 99 6.89 1.02 -9.09
C THR A 99 6.18 0.26 -7.98
N VAL A 100 5.59 -0.90 -8.31
CA VAL A 100 4.95 -1.79 -7.32
C VAL A 100 5.91 -2.17 -6.21
N LEU A 101 7.08 -2.68 -6.55
CA LEU A 101 8.06 -3.15 -5.56
C LEU A 101 8.52 -2.05 -4.61
N LEU A 102 8.84 -0.87 -5.15
CA LEU A 102 9.23 0.27 -4.33
C LEU A 102 8.10 0.70 -3.39
N THR A 103 6.88 0.78 -3.93
CA THR A 103 5.70 1.20 -3.18
C THR A 103 5.37 0.21 -2.07
N LEU A 104 5.37 -1.10 -2.36
CA LEU A 104 5.11 -2.15 -1.37
C LEU A 104 6.17 -2.17 -0.27
N ARG A 105 7.44 -2.00 -0.63
CA ARG A 105 8.54 -1.91 0.34
C ARG A 105 8.40 -0.69 1.24
N TYR A 106 8.04 0.45 0.67
CA TYR A 106 7.78 1.68 1.40
C TYR A 106 6.62 1.51 2.39
N LEU A 107 5.45 1.01 1.91
CA LEU A 107 4.26 0.80 2.74
C LEU A 107 4.53 -0.19 3.88
N ALA A 108 5.20 -1.31 3.59
CA ALA A 108 5.58 -2.28 4.61
C ALA A 108 6.44 -1.63 5.71
N ARG A 109 7.40 -0.81 5.32
CA ARG A 109 8.27 -0.10 6.27
C ARG A 109 7.52 0.94 7.07
N SER A 110 6.63 1.70 6.44
CA SER A 110 5.80 2.72 7.10
C SER A 110 4.85 2.12 8.13
N LEU A 111 4.27 0.94 7.86
CA LEU A 111 3.37 0.25 8.80
C LEU A 111 4.10 -0.28 10.05
N VAL A 112 5.39 -0.63 9.93
CA VAL A 112 6.18 -1.16 11.05
C VAL A 112 6.58 -0.07 12.06
N ASP A 113 6.61 1.19 11.64
CA ASP A 113 7.10 2.26 12.53
C ASP A 113 6.18 2.58 13.72
N GLY A 114 4.92 2.08 13.68
CA GLY A 114 3.96 2.20 14.77
C GLY A 114 3.51 3.63 15.07
N SER A 115 3.78 4.57 14.16
CA SER A 115 3.41 5.97 14.33
C SER A 115 1.92 6.21 14.12
N PRO A 116 1.36 7.34 14.60
CA PRO A 116 -0.01 7.75 14.27
C PRO A 116 -0.26 7.84 12.76
N ALA A 117 0.75 8.23 11.97
CA ALA A 117 0.66 8.28 10.52
C ALA A 117 0.56 6.87 9.90
N ALA A 118 1.26 5.88 10.44
CA ALA A 118 1.12 4.49 10.02
C ALA A 118 -0.27 3.92 10.34
N ALA A 119 -0.82 4.24 11.51
CA ALA A 119 -2.19 3.85 11.86
C ALA A 119 -3.22 4.50 10.92
N ALA A 120 -3.10 5.79 10.64
CA ALA A 120 -3.96 6.49 9.70
C ALA A 120 -3.89 5.91 8.28
N MET A 121 -2.69 5.54 7.83
CA MET A 121 -2.50 4.88 6.54
C MET A 121 -3.19 3.52 6.49
N PHE A 122 -3.11 2.72 7.56
CA PHE A 122 -3.84 1.45 7.64
C PHE A 122 -5.35 1.66 7.56
N ASP A 123 -5.90 2.62 8.33
CA ASP A 123 -7.32 2.98 8.32
C ASP A 123 -7.78 3.42 6.92
N GLU A 124 -6.97 4.20 6.20
CA GLU A 124 -7.25 4.64 4.83
C GLU A 124 -7.27 3.44 3.87
N MET A 125 -6.32 2.51 3.96
CA MET A 125 -6.32 1.29 3.15
C MET A 125 -7.57 0.44 3.42
N VAL A 126 -8.02 0.32 4.67
CA VAL A 126 -9.25 -0.39 5.02
C VAL A 126 -10.47 0.29 4.40
N ALA A 127 -10.58 1.61 4.50
CA ALA A 127 -11.70 2.37 3.93
C ALA A 127 -11.75 2.25 2.40
N LEU A 128 -10.61 2.32 1.73
CA LEU A 128 -10.53 2.12 0.27
C LEU A 128 -10.94 0.70 -0.13
N GLY A 129 -10.51 -0.31 0.62
CA GLY A 129 -10.90 -1.70 0.39
C GLY A 129 -12.39 -1.94 0.63
N GLU A 130 -12.98 -1.34 1.68
CA GLU A 130 -14.42 -1.37 1.97
C GLU A 130 -15.22 -0.79 0.79
N ALA A 131 -14.86 0.42 0.35
CA ALA A 131 -15.54 1.08 -0.77
C ALA A 131 -15.43 0.27 -2.08
N TRP A 132 -14.28 -0.36 -2.33
CA TRP A 132 -14.10 -1.23 -3.49
C TRP A 132 -14.99 -2.48 -3.41
N LEU A 133 -15.09 -3.13 -2.24
CA LEU A 133 -15.95 -4.30 -2.03
C LEU A 133 -17.42 -3.97 -2.23
N ASP A 134 -17.86 -2.83 -1.73
CA ASP A 134 -19.26 -2.37 -1.90
C ASP A 134 -19.62 -2.12 -3.37
N GLN A 135 -18.65 -1.67 -4.17
CA GLN A 135 -18.85 -1.47 -5.61
C GLN A 135 -18.85 -2.77 -6.41
N GLN A 136 -17.91 -3.69 -6.10
CA GLN A 136 -17.71 -4.92 -6.90
C GLN A 136 -18.57 -6.09 -6.43
N HIS A 137 -18.92 -6.13 -5.14
CA HIS A 137 -19.64 -7.22 -4.49
C HIS A 137 -20.81 -6.71 -3.62
N PRO A 138 -21.73 -5.89 -4.15
CA PRO A 138 -22.77 -5.25 -3.35
C PRO A 138 -23.61 -6.29 -2.60
N GLY A 139 -23.62 -6.21 -1.28
CA GLY A 139 -24.42 -7.08 -0.41
C GLY A 139 -23.97 -8.54 -0.32
N GLN A 140 -22.87 -8.93 -0.97
CA GLN A 140 -22.37 -10.32 -0.90
C GLN A 140 -21.53 -10.58 0.34
N ILE A 141 -20.91 -9.55 0.90
CA ILE A 141 -20.05 -9.64 2.09
C ILE A 141 -20.80 -8.99 3.26
N PRO A 142 -21.15 -9.76 4.31
CA PRO A 142 -21.93 -9.25 5.43
C PRO A 142 -21.28 -8.12 6.23
N ASP A 143 -19.95 -8.12 6.32
CA ASP A 143 -19.13 -7.09 6.97
C ASP A 143 -17.98 -6.68 6.05
N PRO A 144 -18.22 -5.78 5.08
CA PRO A 144 -17.17 -5.34 4.13
C PRO A 144 -15.98 -4.70 4.83
N ARG A 145 -16.22 -3.93 5.90
CA ARG A 145 -15.17 -3.28 6.68
C ARG A 145 -14.29 -4.27 7.42
N GLY A 146 -14.88 -5.23 8.13
CA GLY A 146 -14.14 -6.29 8.81
C GLY A 146 -13.36 -7.16 7.83
N TYR A 147 -13.98 -7.51 6.71
CA TYR A 147 -13.30 -8.23 5.62
C TYR A 147 -12.10 -7.45 5.08
N SER A 148 -12.28 -6.16 4.77
CA SER A 148 -11.21 -5.29 4.28
C SER A 148 -10.07 -5.17 5.31
N ALA A 149 -10.40 -4.98 6.60
CA ALA A 149 -9.40 -4.88 7.65
C ALA A 149 -8.54 -6.15 7.76
N VAL A 150 -9.17 -7.33 7.72
CA VAL A 150 -8.45 -8.62 7.74
C VAL A 150 -7.59 -8.77 6.48
N LEU A 151 -8.12 -8.46 5.30
CA LEU A 151 -7.39 -8.55 4.04
C LEU A 151 -6.16 -7.63 4.03
N VAL A 152 -6.31 -6.37 4.45
CA VAL A 152 -5.22 -5.39 4.55
C VAL A 152 -4.16 -5.86 5.55
N ALA A 153 -4.57 -6.37 6.72
CA ALA A 153 -3.66 -6.91 7.72
C ALA A 153 -2.86 -8.11 7.19
N MET A 154 -3.53 -9.07 6.53
CA MET A 154 -2.88 -10.24 5.93
C MET A 154 -1.87 -9.82 4.85
N GLN A 155 -2.26 -8.95 3.91
CA GLN A 155 -1.37 -8.47 2.86
C GLN A 155 -0.18 -7.68 3.42
N SER A 156 -0.42 -6.82 4.39
CA SER A 156 0.65 -6.07 5.08
C SER A 156 1.61 -7.02 5.79
N GLY A 157 1.09 -8.05 6.46
CA GLY A 157 1.88 -9.09 7.12
C GLY A 157 2.86 -9.81 6.19
N LEU A 158 2.47 -10.09 4.93
CA LEU A 158 3.36 -10.69 3.93
C LEU A 158 4.62 -9.84 3.72
N PHE A 159 4.45 -8.52 3.62
CA PHE A 159 5.58 -7.61 3.40
C PHE A 159 6.36 -7.31 4.68
N MET A 160 5.70 -7.25 5.83
CA MET A 160 6.37 -7.12 7.13
C MET A 160 7.26 -8.33 7.42
N MET A 161 6.82 -9.53 7.03
CA MET A 161 7.56 -10.78 7.18
C MET A 161 8.39 -11.13 5.91
N HIS A 162 8.76 -10.14 5.11
CA HIS A 162 9.42 -10.35 3.82
C HIS A 162 10.66 -11.23 3.89
N GLY A 163 11.47 -11.12 4.95
CA GLY A 163 12.68 -11.91 5.11
C GLY A 163 12.40 -13.41 5.28
N GLN A 164 11.41 -13.78 6.09
CA GLN A 164 10.97 -15.16 6.28
C GLN A 164 10.35 -15.71 5.00
N LEU A 165 9.48 -14.92 4.38
CA LEU A 165 8.79 -15.29 3.15
C LEU A 165 9.78 -15.49 1.98
N SER A 166 10.72 -14.57 1.79
CA SER A 166 11.77 -14.66 0.78
C SER A 166 12.62 -15.92 0.94
N ARG A 167 12.93 -16.30 2.18
CA ARG A 167 13.67 -17.53 2.46
C ARG A 167 12.89 -18.78 2.02
N TRP A 168 11.59 -18.83 2.29
CA TRP A 168 10.76 -19.98 1.91
C TRP A 168 10.43 -20.01 0.41
N LEU A 169 10.28 -18.86 -0.21
CA LEU A 169 10.10 -18.75 -1.65
C LEU A 169 11.41 -18.93 -2.44
N GLY A 170 12.58 -18.89 -1.75
CA GLY A 170 13.88 -19.03 -2.39
C GLY A 170 14.31 -17.83 -3.24
N ALA A 171 13.64 -16.68 -3.11
CA ALA A 171 13.97 -15.44 -3.81
C ALA A 171 13.46 -14.23 -2.99
N ASP A 172 14.18 -13.11 -3.02
CA ASP A 172 13.75 -11.88 -2.37
C ASP A 172 12.47 -11.34 -3.02
N ILE A 173 11.38 -11.23 -2.25
CA ILE A 173 10.07 -10.78 -2.76
C ILE A 173 10.08 -9.35 -3.30
N PHE A 174 11.10 -8.56 -3.02
CA PHE A 174 11.33 -7.23 -3.59
C PHE A 174 12.19 -7.24 -4.86
N THR A 175 12.47 -8.41 -5.42
CA THR A 175 13.02 -8.58 -6.77
C THR A 175 11.94 -9.02 -7.76
N ALA A 176 12.24 -8.93 -9.07
CA ALA A 176 11.34 -9.40 -10.12
C ALA A 176 10.92 -10.85 -9.94
N GLU A 177 11.91 -11.73 -9.74
CA GLU A 177 11.70 -13.17 -9.57
C GLU A 177 10.88 -13.47 -8.32
N GLY A 178 11.27 -12.91 -7.16
CA GLY A 178 10.60 -13.18 -5.91
C GLY A 178 9.17 -12.63 -5.87
N HIS A 179 8.94 -11.47 -6.50
CA HIS A 179 7.59 -10.91 -6.62
C HIS A 179 6.67 -11.78 -7.50
N LEU A 180 7.17 -12.30 -8.60
CA LEU A 180 6.39 -13.21 -9.45
C LEU A 180 6.05 -14.51 -8.70
N ARG A 181 6.99 -15.07 -7.93
CA ARG A 181 6.73 -16.25 -7.08
C ARG A 181 5.68 -15.95 -6.01
N LEU A 182 5.78 -14.81 -5.34
CA LEU A 182 4.77 -14.37 -4.36
C LEU A 182 3.40 -14.19 -5.03
N THR A 183 3.36 -13.53 -6.18
CA THR A 183 2.10 -13.30 -6.92
C THR A 183 1.44 -14.62 -7.32
N ALA A 184 2.20 -15.58 -7.83
CA ALA A 184 1.67 -16.91 -8.16
C ALA A 184 1.08 -17.61 -6.92
N ALA A 185 1.81 -17.62 -5.81
CA ALA A 185 1.33 -18.20 -4.56
C ALA A 185 0.07 -17.48 -4.01
N MET A 186 -0.03 -16.17 -4.18
CA MET A 186 -1.23 -15.42 -3.79
C MET A 186 -2.42 -15.74 -4.70
N ILE A 187 -2.22 -15.90 -6.02
CA ILE A 187 -3.28 -16.32 -6.94
C ILE A 187 -3.81 -17.71 -6.50
N ASP A 188 -2.92 -18.65 -6.23
CA ASP A 188 -3.31 -19.98 -5.76
C ASP A 188 -4.08 -19.90 -4.43
N PHE A 189 -3.58 -19.11 -3.47
CA PHE A 189 -4.23 -18.90 -2.17
C PHE A 189 -5.66 -18.35 -2.30
N TYR A 190 -5.86 -17.33 -3.14
CA TYR A 190 -7.19 -16.73 -3.34
C TYR A 190 -8.13 -17.56 -4.21
N SER A 191 -7.57 -18.46 -5.04
CA SER A 191 -8.36 -19.32 -5.94
C SER A 191 -8.83 -20.61 -5.27
N GLN A 192 -8.18 -21.04 -4.18
CA GLN A 192 -8.50 -22.29 -3.49
C GLN A 192 -9.24 -22.00 -2.18
N PRO A 193 -10.50 -22.44 -2.02
CA PRO A 193 -11.21 -22.29 -0.75
C PRO A 193 -10.56 -23.20 0.32
N LEU A 194 -10.08 -22.59 1.41
CA LEU A 194 -9.52 -23.34 2.54
C LEU A 194 -10.60 -24.03 3.41
N LEU A 195 -11.84 -23.59 3.29
CA LEU A 195 -13.00 -24.17 3.96
C LEU A 195 -14.02 -24.59 2.92
N SER A 196 -14.64 -25.78 3.13
CA SER A 196 -15.81 -26.11 2.31
C SER A 196 -16.96 -25.13 2.61
N PRO A 197 -17.89 -24.90 1.66
CA PRO A 197 -19.04 -24.03 1.88
C PRO A 197 -19.85 -24.43 3.13
N GLU A 198 -20.03 -25.74 3.35
CA GLU A 198 -20.77 -26.29 4.49
C GLU A 198 -20.07 -26.01 5.82
N LEU A 199 -18.74 -26.23 5.89
CA LEU A 199 -17.96 -25.94 7.10
C LEU A 199 -17.95 -24.45 7.38
N ALA A 200 -17.81 -23.60 6.35
CA ALA A 200 -17.85 -22.16 6.48
C ALA A 200 -19.19 -21.68 7.06
N GLU A 201 -20.32 -22.25 6.60
CA GLU A 201 -21.65 -21.86 7.12
C GLU A 201 -21.86 -22.34 8.56
N GLN A 202 -21.46 -23.56 8.90
CA GLN A 202 -21.50 -24.06 10.26
C GLN A 202 -20.68 -23.20 11.22
N ALA A 203 -19.45 -22.83 10.81
CA ALA A 203 -18.59 -21.96 11.59
C ALA A 203 -19.21 -20.56 11.80
N ARG A 204 -19.79 -19.95 10.74
CA ARG A 204 -20.51 -18.68 10.86
C ARG A 204 -21.71 -18.76 11.80
N ALA A 205 -22.48 -19.85 11.76
CA ALA A 205 -23.61 -20.06 12.67
C ALA A 205 -23.15 -20.11 14.13
N THR A 206 -22.06 -20.83 14.40
CA THR A 206 -21.44 -20.91 15.74
C THR A 206 -20.97 -19.54 16.22
N VAL A 207 -20.29 -18.77 15.37
CA VAL A 207 -19.83 -17.41 15.72
C VAL A 207 -21.00 -16.50 16.04
N ARG A 208 -22.07 -16.52 15.22
CA ARG A 208 -23.30 -15.73 15.50
C ARG A 208 -23.92 -16.09 16.83
N GLN A 209 -24.00 -17.39 17.18
CA GLN A 209 -24.51 -17.85 18.46
C GLN A 209 -23.68 -17.32 19.64
N LEU A 210 -22.34 -17.36 19.55
CA LEU A 210 -21.45 -16.86 20.58
C LEU A 210 -21.53 -15.34 20.73
N GLN A 211 -21.64 -14.59 19.63
CA GLN A 211 -21.85 -13.15 19.64
C GLN A 211 -23.16 -12.75 20.31
N GLY A 212 -24.23 -13.55 20.12
CA GLY A 212 -25.50 -13.33 20.81
C GLY A 212 -25.42 -13.58 22.33
N GLN A 213 -24.51 -14.44 22.78
CA GLN A 213 -24.26 -14.70 24.21
C GLN A 213 -23.36 -13.61 24.86
N HIS A 214 -22.54 -12.89 24.05
CA HIS A 214 -21.66 -11.82 24.48
C HIS A 214 -21.99 -10.54 23.70
N PRO A 215 -23.12 -9.86 23.99
CA PRO A 215 -23.43 -8.61 23.31
C PRO A 215 -22.29 -7.63 23.55
N ALA A 216 -21.71 -7.14 22.46
CA ALA A 216 -20.58 -6.21 22.50
C ALA A 216 -20.95 -5.04 23.42
N THR A 217 -20.14 -4.81 24.46
CA THR A 217 -20.17 -3.57 25.24
C THR A 217 -20.06 -2.43 24.23
N ALA A 218 -21.06 -1.54 24.27
CA ALA A 218 -21.19 -0.44 23.31
C ALA A 218 -19.85 0.25 23.08
N ARG A 219 -19.44 0.31 21.81
CA ARG A 219 -18.24 1.01 21.37
C ARG A 219 -18.36 2.46 21.84
N PRO A 220 -17.36 3.06 22.50
CA PRO A 220 -17.42 4.48 22.78
C PRO A 220 -17.57 5.24 21.47
N ALA A 221 -18.55 6.15 21.39
CA ALA A 221 -18.74 7.04 20.27
C ALA A 221 -17.46 7.86 20.07
N ARG A 222 -16.92 7.83 18.83
CA ARG A 222 -15.82 8.72 18.40
C ARG A 222 -16.36 10.09 18.03
#